data_4a7440976dc3fbaac87d65a3f773d956
#
_entry.id   4a7440976dc3fbaac87d65a3f773d956
#
_cell.length_a   1.000
_cell.length_b   1.000
_cell.length_c   1.000
_cell.angle_alpha   90.00
_cell.angle_beta   90.00
_cell.angle_gamma   90.00
#
_symmetry.space_group_name_H-M   'P 1'
#
loop_
_entity.id
_entity.type
_entity.pdbx_description
1 polymer ?
#
loop_
_entity_poly.entity_id
_entity_poly.type
_entity_poly.pdbx_seq_one_letter_code
_entity_poly.pdbx_strand_id
1 'polypeptide(L)' 'MISCQFSLYPLGVEDLSPAIDAAVAEMRAMGLELDVGPMSTQVTGETGAVFEGLRRAFEAVAGEGHVVMTVTVSNACPI' A
#
# COMPACT_ATOMS: atom_id res chain seq x y z
N MET A 1 -0.59 14.22 -9.92
CA MET A 1 -0.77 13.81 -8.49
C MET A 1 -2.05 13.03 -8.30
N ILE A 2 -1.95 11.93 -7.62
CA ILE A 2 -3.11 11.14 -7.24
C ILE A 2 -3.05 10.81 -5.76
N SER A 3 -4.21 10.49 -5.18
CA SER A 3 -4.30 9.88 -3.87
C SER A 3 -4.87 8.48 -4.01
N CYS A 4 -4.42 7.61 -3.15
CA CYS A 4 -4.81 6.21 -3.16
C CYS A 4 -4.99 5.76 -1.72
N GLN A 5 -5.97 4.89 -1.49
CA GLN A 5 -6.02 4.18 -0.23
C GLN A 5 -6.01 2.68 -0.54
N PHE A 6 -5.26 1.94 0.24
CA PHE A 6 -5.17 0.51 0.00
C PHE A 6 -5.19 -0.26 1.32
N SER A 7 -5.62 -1.50 1.24
CA SER A 7 -5.61 -2.44 2.34
C SER A 7 -5.00 -3.74 1.87
N LEU A 8 -4.16 -4.33 2.69
CA LEU A 8 -3.49 -5.60 2.41
C LEU A 8 -3.93 -6.64 3.42
N TYR A 9 -4.32 -7.79 2.89
CA TYR A 9 -4.79 -8.91 3.73
C TYR A 9 -4.01 -10.16 3.34
N PRO A 10 -2.86 -10.45 4.00
CA PRO A 10 -2.22 -11.75 3.80
C PRO A 10 -3.10 -12.84 4.40
N LEU A 11 -3.30 -13.93 3.66
CA LEU A 11 -4.17 -15.01 4.06
C LEU A 11 -3.39 -16.05 4.86
N GLY A 12 -4.03 -16.60 5.88
CA GLY A 12 -3.42 -17.67 6.67
C GLY A 12 -2.42 -17.19 7.72
N VAL A 13 -2.42 -15.90 8.04
CA VAL A 13 -1.56 -15.34 9.11
C VAL A 13 -2.43 -14.70 10.17
N GLU A 14 -1.98 -14.73 11.41
CA GLU A 14 -2.72 -14.19 12.54
C GLU A 14 -2.41 -12.70 12.76
N ASP A 15 -1.17 -12.29 12.54
CA ASP A 15 -0.73 -10.92 12.76
C ASP A 15 -0.42 -10.26 11.40
N LEU A 16 -1.14 -9.21 11.07
CA LEU A 16 -1.00 -8.48 9.82
C LEU A 16 0.12 -7.42 9.87
N SER A 17 0.58 -7.06 11.07
CA SER A 17 1.52 -5.96 11.22
C SER A 17 2.82 -6.14 10.45
N PRO A 18 3.48 -7.30 10.45
CA PRO A 18 4.71 -7.46 9.68
C PRO A 18 4.52 -7.23 8.18
N ALA A 19 3.38 -7.68 7.63
CA ALA A 19 3.10 -7.51 6.21
C ALA A 19 2.86 -6.03 5.88
N ILE A 20 2.09 -5.34 6.72
CA ILE A 20 1.82 -3.92 6.52
C ILE A 20 3.11 -3.11 6.65
N ASP A 21 3.95 -3.43 7.63
CA ASP A 21 5.23 -2.75 7.83
C ASP A 21 6.14 -2.93 6.61
N ALA A 22 6.19 -4.13 6.04
CA ALA A 22 6.99 -4.40 4.86
C ALA A 22 6.50 -3.60 3.65
N ALA A 23 5.19 -3.57 3.44
CA ALA A 23 4.58 -2.82 2.35
C ALA A 23 4.85 -1.32 2.48
N VAL A 24 4.67 -0.78 3.69
CA VAL A 24 4.91 0.64 3.96
C VAL A 24 6.38 0.99 3.77
N ALA A 25 7.29 0.13 4.21
CA ALA A 25 8.72 0.36 4.05
C ALA A 25 9.12 0.47 2.58
N GLU A 26 8.56 -0.39 1.71
CA GLU A 26 8.82 -0.34 0.28
C GLU A 26 8.37 0.99 -0.34
N MET A 27 7.20 1.46 0.05
CA MET A 27 6.68 2.72 -0.48
C MET A 27 7.42 3.94 0.07
N ARG A 28 7.82 3.91 1.33
CA ARG A 28 8.61 5.00 1.92
C ARG A 28 9.99 5.11 1.29
N ALA A 29 10.57 3.98 0.91
CA ALA A 29 11.86 3.98 0.21
C ALA A 29 11.79 4.69 -1.14
N MET A 30 10.60 4.80 -1.72
CA MET A 30 10.37 5.54 -2.97
C MET A 30 10.09 7.02 -2.75
N GLY A 31 10.05 7.49 -1.51
CA GLY A 31 9.75 8.89 -1.20
C GLY A 31 8.27 9.25 -1.25
N LEU A 32 7.39 8.26 -1.23
CA LEU A 32 5.95 8.51 -1.21
C LEU A 32 5.49 8.93 0.17
N GLU A 33 4.50 9.81 0.22
CA GLU A 33 3.86 10.20 1.48
C GLU A 33 2.79 9.19 1.83
N LEU A 34 2.90 8.64 3.05
CA LEU A 34 1.95 7.64 3.54
C LEU A 34 1.35 8.07 4.87
N ASP A 35 0.09 7.73 5.03
CA ASP A 35 -0.65 7.89 6.27
C ASP A 35 -1.27 6.53 6.60
N VAL A 36 -0.68 5.85 7.60
CA VAL A 36 -1.13 4.52 7.99
C VAL A 36 -2.26 4.65 8.99
N GLY A 37 -3.46 4.28 8.56
CA GLY A 37 -4.64 4.30 9.41
C GLY A 37 -4.96 2.91 9.96
N PRO A 38 -5.99 2.83 10.81
CA PRO A 38 -6.36 1.55 11.44
C PRO A 38 -6.99 0.55 10.47
N MET A 39 -7.57 1.03 9.37
CA MET A 39 -8.26 0.14 8.42
C MET A 39 -7.68 0.18 7.02
N SER A 40 -6.94 1.22 6.68
CA SER A 40 -6.32 1.35 5.37
C SER A 40 -5.15 2.31 5.45
N THR A 41 -4.29 2.25 4.45
CA THR A 41 -3.15 3.17 4.32
C THR A 41 -3.44 4.10 3.15
N GLN A 42 -3.21 5.40 3.35
CA GLN A 42 -3.33 6.39 2.29
C GLN A 42 -1.96 6.77 1.77
N VAL A 43 -1.86 6.94 0.46
CA VAL A 43 -0.62 7.34 -0.18
C VAL A 43 -0.91 8.38 -1.25
N THR A 44 -0.05 9.40 -1.34
CA THR A 44 -0.18 10.50 -2.28
C THR A 44 1.13 10.66 -3.04
N GLY A 45 1.04 10.91 -4.32
CA GLY A 45 2.22 11.13 -5.15
C GLY A 45 1.91 11.16 -6.63
N GLU A 46 2.97 11.13 -7.43
CA GLU A 46 2.87 11.01 -8.89
C GLU A 46 2.23 9.68 -9.25
N THR A 47 1.41 9.68 -10.31
CA THR A 47 0.67 8.51 -10.73
C THR A 47 1.57 7.28 -10.91
N GLY A 48 2.64 7.43 -11.67
CA GLY A 48 3.56 6.30 -11.92
C GLY A 48 4.22 5.81 -10.64
N ALA A 49 4.62 6.73 -9.76
CA ALA A 49 5.26 6.36 -8.50
C ALA A 49 4.31 5.62 -7.57
N VAL A 50 3.05 6.08 -7.50
CA VAL A 50 2.04 5.42 -6.65
C VAL A 50 1.77 4.00 -7.13
N PHE A 51 1.57 3.80 -8.44
CA PHE A 51 1.31 2.46 -8.97
C PHE A 51 2.54 1.55 -8.84
N GLU A 52 3.74 2.09 -9.02
CA GLU A 52 4.95 1.30 -8.78
C GLU A 52 5.09 0.92 -7.30
N GLY A 53 4.75 1.85 -6.41
CA GLY A 53 4.74 1.59 -4.97
C GLY A 53 3.76 0.49 -4.60
N LEU A 54 2.56 0.52 -5.18
CA LEU A 54 1.56 -0.52 -4.95
C LEU A 54 2.06 -1.89 -5.43
N ARG A 55 2.71 -1.93 -6.60
CA ARG A 55 3.29 -3.16 -7.13
C ARG A 55 4.34 -3.71 -6.17
N ARG A 56 5.27 -2.87 -5.72
CA ARG A 56 6.32 -3.29 -4.80
C ARG A 56 5.77 -3.75 -3.45
N ALA A 57 4.78 -3.03 -2.93
CA ALA A 57 4.13 -3.40 -1.68
C ALA A 57 3.46 -4.77 -1.80
N PHE A 58 2.75 -5.00 -2.88
CA PHE A 58 2.09 -6.27 -3.13
C PHE A 58 3.11 -7.40 -3.25
N GLU A 59 4.15 -7.20 -4.04
CA GLU A 59 5.18 -8.24 -4.25
C GLU A 59 5.95 -8.56 -2.99
N ALA A 60 6.22 -7.57 -2.15
CA ALA A 60 6.92 -7.78 -0.88
C ALA A 60 6.16 -8.72 0.04
N VAL A 61 4.83 -8.66 0.01
CA VAL A 61 3.99 -9.51 0.86
C VAL A 61 3.66 -10.83 0.17
N ALA A 62 3.43 -10.78 -1.15
CA ALA A 62 3.02 -11.96 -1.93
C ALA A 62 4.12 -13.04 -1.99
N GLY A 63 5.38 -12.68 -1.79
CA GLY A 63 6.47 -13.63 -1.77
C GLY A 63 6.38 -14.67 -0.65
N GLU A 64 5.57 -14.41 0.38
CA GLU A 64 5.43 -15.31 1.53
C GLU A 64 4.11 -16.08 1.53
N GLY A 65 3.26 -15.88 0.52
CA GLY A 65 1.99 -16.60 0.46
C GLY A 65 0.94 -15.84 -0.31
N HIS A 66 -0.31 -16.18 -0.06
CA HIS A 66 -1.43 -15.54 -0.73
C HIS A 66 -1.78 -14.22 -0.04
N VAL A 67 -2.06 -13.20 -0.82
CA VAL A 67 -2.43 -11.89 -0.30
C VAL A 67 -3.55 -11.29 -1.14
N VAL A 68 -4.44 -10.54 -0.50
CA VAL A 68 -5.47 -9.76 -1.17
C VAL A 68 -5.16 -8.28 -0.94
N MET A 69 -5.19 -7.49 -1.99
CA MET A 69 -5.03 -6.05 -1.89
C MET A 69 -6.25 -5.38 -2.51
N THR A 70 -6.88 -4.47 -1.75
CA THR A 70 -7.94 -3.62 -2.28
C THR A 70 -7.40 -2.22 -2.41
N VAL A 71 -7.72 -1.54 -3.51
CA VAL A 71 -7.16 -0.22 -3.82
C VAL A 71 -8.26 0.68 -4.35
N THR A 72 -8.29 1.91 -3.84
CA THR A 72 -9.13 2.98 -4.39
C THR A 72 -8.20 4.12 -4.78
N VAL A 73 -8.31 4.58 -6.01
CA VAL A 73 -7.42 5.62 -6.56
C VAL A 73 -8.27 6.79 -7.04
N SER A 74 -7.81 8.01 -6.75
CA SER A 74 -8.50 9.22 -7.20
C SER A 74 -7.49 10.29 -7.61
N ASN A 75 -7.82 11.01 -8.67
CA ASN A 75 -7.10 12.24 -9.04
C ASN A 75 -7.89 13.48 -8.68
N ALA A 76 -9.01 13.34 -7.99
CA ALA A 76 -9.87 14.46 -7.58
C ALA A 76 -9.50 14.98 -6.18
N CYS A 77 -8.22 14.93 -5.85
CA CYS A 77 -7.75 15.31 -4.53
C CYS A 77 -7.34 16.78 -4.44
N PRO A 78 -7.53 17.38 -3.25
CA PRO A 78 -8.15 16.78 -2.07
C PRO A 78 -9.64 16.59 -2.26
N ILE A 79 -10.12 15.49 -1.71
CA ILE A 79 -11.54 15.19 -1.78
C ILE A 79 -12.25 15.88 -0.63
#